data_1767d9fbd932d024779a1a87857e4281
#
_entry.id   1767d9fbd932d024779a1a87857e4281
#
_cell.length_a   1.000
_cell.length_b   1.000
_cell.length_c   1.000
_cell.angle_alpha   90.00
_cell.angle_beta   90.00
_cell.angle_gamma   90.00
#
_symmetry.space_group_name_H-M   'P 1'
#
loop_
_entity.id
_entity.type
_entity.pdbx_description
1 polymer ?
#
loop_
_entity_poly.entity_id
_entity_poly.type
_entity_poly.pdbx_seq_one_letter_code
_entity_poly.pdbx_strand_id
1 'polypeptide(L)'
;MKKLYFVIIVILTFLSTDFGQENPLAVIGERHLQNIKQLTFGGENAEAYFSFDGKQLIFQSKRDGRACDQIYSMNIDGSNVHMVSNGEGRTTCSYFFKDGKKMLYASTFGGKKECPVEPDRSKGYVWPVYWDYDIYTATPDGKNIKNLTHSPGYDAEATISPNGKHIVFTSERDGDLELYSMDTNGKNIKRLTHEPGYDGGAYFSPNNKMIVYRGSHPTSPEEIKKAKDLLARHLVVPITFEVWVMNADGSNKRQVTKLDSASFAPFFMPDGKRIIFCTNYFDPERNNHRKQPNFDLAVINIDGTGLERVTYNESFDGFPMFSPDGKKLVFASNRNDAKAGDTNVFITDWVE
;
A
#
# COMPACT_ATOMS: atom_id res chain seq x y z
N MET A 1 -66.01 0.25 -59.16
CA MET A 1 -65.06 -0.63 -58.51
C MET A 1 -63.88 0.17 -57.96
N LYS A 2 -63.83 0.50 -56.66
CA LYS A 2 -62.73 1.20 -56.00
C LYS A 2 -61.73 0.17 -55.45
N LYS A 3 -60.51 0.16 -55.94
CA LYS A 3 -59.42 -0.68 -55.41
C LYS A 3 -58.86 -0.02 -54.14
N LEU A 4 -58.95 -0.74 -53.05
CA LEU A 4 -58.37 -0.36 -51.75
C LEU A 4 -56.95 -0.91 -51.72
N TYR A 5 -55.93 -0.04 -51.62
CA TYR A 5 -54.55 -0.43 -51.41
C TYR A 5 -54.24 -0.46 -49.90
N PHE A 6 -53.92 -1.63 -49.37
CA PHE A 6 -53.40 -1.76 -48.01
C PHE A 6 -51.87 -1.49 -48.03
N VAL A 7 -51.45 -0.47 -47.33
CA VAL A 7 -50.04 -0.20 -47.07
C VAL A 7 -49.66 -0.87 -45.76
N ILE A 8 -48.83 -1.92 -45.82
CA ILE A 8 -48.25 -2.57 -44.63
C ILE A 8 -47.01 -1.78 -44.24
N ILE A 9 -47.07 -1.05 -43.12
CA ILE A 9 -45.91 -0.41 -42.49
C ILE A 9 -45.21 -1.46 -41.61
N VAL A 10 -44.05 -1.94 -42.08
CA VAL A 10 -43.18 -2.80 -41.26
C VAL A 10 -42.37 -1.87 -40.36
N ILE A 11 -42.68 -1.84 -39.08
CA ILE A 11 -41.90 -1.17 -38.06
C ILE A 11 -40.72 -2.09 -37.73
N LEU A 12 -39.52 -1.81 -38.25
CA LEU A 12 -38.26 -2.40 -37.82
C LEU A 12 -37.89 -1.75 -36.48
N THR A 13 -38.11 -2.45 -35.38
CA THR A 13 -37.52 -2.11 -34.07
C THR A 13 -36.05 -2.49 -34.12
N PHE A 14 -35.18 -1.51 -34.27
CA PHE A 14 -33.75 -1.67 -33.96
C PHE A 14 -33.61 -1.88 -32.46
N LEU A 15 -33.35 -3.11 -32.04
CA LEU A 15 -32.77 -3.39 -30.73
C LEU A 15 -31.33 -2.85 -30.81
N SER A 16 -31.11 -1.63 -30.29
CA SER A 16 -29.77 -1.17 -29.97
C SER A 16 -29.27 -2.06 -28.84
N THR A 17 -28.43 -3.05 -29.16
CA THR A 17 -27.55 -3.65 -28.17
C THR A 17 -26.58 -2.53 -27.76
N ASP A 18 -26.82 -1.98 -26.59
CA ASP A 18 -25.88 -1.12 -25.91
C ASP A 18 -24.65 -1.98 -25.61
N PHE A 19 -23.69 -2.04 -26.52
CA PHE A 19 -22.35 -2.54 -26.21
C PHE A 19 -21.77 -1.50 -25.26
N GLY A 20 -21.92 -1.75 -23.95
CA GLY A 20 -21.25 -0.96 -22.94
C GLY A 20 -19.80 -0.78 -23.35
N GLN A 21 -19.37 0.46 -23.48
CA GLN A 21 -18.00 0.79 -23.84
C GLN A 21 -17.09 0.07 -22.83
N GLU A 22 -16.27 -0.89 -23.30
CA GLU A 22 -15.33 -1.58 -22.43
C GLU A 22 -14.46 -0.54 -21.71
N ASN A 23 -14.32 -0.68 -20.40
CA ASN A 23 -13.48 0.22 -19.63
C ASN A 23 -12.02 0.03 -20.09
N PRO A 24 -11.36 1.05 -20.67
CA PRO A 24 -10.01 0.90 -21.20
C PRO A 24 -8.94 0.58 -20.14
N LEU A 25 -9.31 0.69 -18.85
CA LEU A 25 -8.44 0.37 -17.73
C LEU A 25 -8.60 -1.08 -17.26
N ALA A 26 -9.62 -1.80 -17.75
CA ALA A 26 -9.85 -3.20 -17.40
C ALA A 26 -8.92 -4.12 -18.17
N VAL A 27 -8.33 -5.10 -17.49
CA VAL A 27 -7.49 -6.13 -18.08
C VAL A 27 -8.23 -7.47 -18.06
N ILE A 28 -8.10 -8.25 -19.13
CA ILE A 28 -8.73 -9.57 -19.23
C ILE A 28 -8.22 -10.46 -18.09
N GLY A 29 -9.14 -11.09 -17.35
CA GLY A 29 -8.83 -11.95 -16.20
C GLY A 29 -9.06 -11.28 -14.84
N GLU A 30 -9.15 -9.96 -14.77
CA GLU A 30 -9.38 -9.19 -13.53
C GLU A 30 -10.86 -9.24 -13.09
N ARG A 31 -11.36 -10.45 -12.81
CA ARG A 31 -12.78 -10.70 -12.54
C ARG A 31 -13.34 -9.98 -11.31
N HIS A 32 -12.48 -9.63 -10.35
CA HIS A 32 -12.86 -8.96 -9.12
C HIS A 32 -12.95 -7.44 -9.23
N LEU A 33 -12.41 -6.85 -10.31
CA LEU A 33 -12.29 -5.41 -10.46
C LEU A 33 -13.34 -4.89 -11.46
N GLN A 34 -14.27 -4.06 -10.99
CA GLN A 34 -15.27 -3.43 -11.84
C GLN A 34 -15.21 -1.91 -11.71
N ASN A 35 -15.59 -1.20 -12.78
CA ASN A 35 -15.63 0.27 -12.78
C ASN A 35 -14.31 0.93 -12.35
N ILE A 36 -13.18 0.38 -12.79
CA ILE A 36 -11.84 0.90 -12.47
C ILE A 36 -11.76 2.36 -12.91
N LYS A 37 -11.28 3.23 -12.02
CA LYS A 37 -11.05 4.66 -12.26
C LYS A 37 -9.65 5.04 -11.82
N GLN A 38 -8.96 5.82 -12.65
CA GLN A 38 -7.72 6.47 -12.29
C GLN A 38 -8.00 7.77 -11.55
N LEU A 39 -7.34 7.99 -10.41
CA LEU A 39 -7.55 9.16 -9.54
C LEU A 39 -6.40 10.18 -9.60
N THR A 40 -5.20 9.73 -9.96
CA THR A 40 -4.03 10.61 -10.15
C THR A 40 -3.45 10.43 -11.54
N PHE A 41 -2.75 11.44 -12.06
CA PHE A 41 -2.27 11.48 -13.43
C PHE A 41 -0.82 11.99 -13.45
N GLY A 42 0.12 11.10 -13.77
CA GLY A 42 1.55 11.38 -13.84
C GLY A 42 2.26 11.46 -12.49
N GLY A 43 3.57 11.23 -12.50
CA GLY A 43 4.44 11.22 -11.33
C GLY A 43 4.40 9.91 -10.54
N GLU A 44 4.94 9.96 -9.33
CA GLU A 44 5.00 8.82 -8.42
C GLU A 44 3.93 9.00 -7.34
N ASN A 45 2.83 8.23 -7.40
CA ASN A 45 1.72 8.27 -6.45
C ASN A 45 1.46 6.86 -5.92
N ALA A 46 1.62 6.64 -4.63
CA ALA A 46 1.51 5.32 -4.03
C ALA A 46 0.90 5.37 -2.62
N GLU A 47 0.66 4.18 -2.06
CA GLU A 47 0.21 4.01 -0.67
C GLU A 47 -1.04 4.84 -0.36
N ALA A 48 -2.07 4.70 -1.20
CA ALA A 48 -3.34 5.38 -0.99
C ALA A 48 -4.23 4.57 -0.02
N TYR A 49 -4.66 5.22 1.05
CA TYR A 49 -5.42 4.58 2.12
C TYR A 49 -6.70 5.34 2.44
N PHE A 50 -7.80 4.61 2.67
CA PHE A 50 -9.10 5.20 2.99
C PHE A 50 -9.13 5.84 4.37
N SER A 51 -9.88 6.95 4.49
CA SER A 51 -10.38 7.42 5.77
C SER A 51 -11.38 6.43 6.37
N PHE A 52 -11.54 6.44 7.68
CA PHE A 52 -12.45 5.52 8.39
C PHE A 52 -13.93 5.68 8.02
N ASP A 53 -14.33 6.82 7.48
CA ASP A 53 -15.68 7.06 6.94
C ASP A 53 -15.79 6.74 5.43
N GLY A 54 -14.69 6.31 4.79
CA GLY A 54 -14.63 5.93 3.39
C GLY A 54 -14.77 7.07 2.39
N LYS A 55 -14.65 8.33 2.81
CA LYS A 55 -14.90 9.49 1.93
C LYS A 55 -13.66 10.12 1.34
N GLN A 56 -12.51 9.86 1.93
CA GLN A 56 -11.23 10.44 1.53
C GLN A 56 -10.17 9.36 1.38
N LEU A 57 -9.14 9.69 0.61
CA LEU A 57 -7.89 8.96 0.51
C LEU A 57 -6.75 9.86 0.99
N ILE A 58 -5.76 9.24 1.65
CA ILE A 58 -4.46 9.83 1.96
C ILE A 58 -3.39 9.03 1.23
N PHE A 59 -2.42 9.69 0.62
CA PHE A 59 -1.41 9.01 -0.20
C PHE A 59 -0.12 9.79 -0.25
N GLN A 60 0.99 9.11 -0.55
CA GLN A 60 2.26 9.77 -0.82
C GLN A 60 2.40 10.09 -2.31
N SER A 61 3.03 11.22 -2.61
CA SER A 61 3.22 11.66 -3.98
C SER A 61 4.43 12.58 -4.14
N LYS A 62 5.17 12.35 -5.22
CA LYS A 62 6.19 13.25 -5.72
C LYS A 62 5.63 14.07 -6.88
N ARG A 63 5.04 15.21 -6.56
CA ARG A 63 4.38 16.14 -7.49
C ARG A 63 4.72 17.59 -7.18
N ASP A 64 4.16 18.52 -7.95
CA ASP A 64 4.31 19.97 -7.75
C ASP A 64 5.79 20.43 -7.76
N GLY A 65 6.66 19.74 -8.55
CA GLY A 65 8.08 20.06 -8.66
C GLY A 65 8.91 19.74 -7.42
N ARG A 66 8.38 18.94 -6.48
CA ARG A 66 9.09 18.58 -5.26
C ARG A 66 10.18 17.55 -5.53
N ALA A 67 11.25 17.63 -4.76
CA ALA A 67 12.40 16.73 -4.91
C ALA A 67 12.14 15.34 -4.32
N CYS A 68 11.24 15.20 -3.33
CA CYS A 68 10.85 13.92 -2.74
C CYS A 68 9.38 13.90 -2.34
N ASP A 69 8.93 12.72 -1.93
CA ASP A 69 7.55 12.44 -1.60
C ASP A 69 7.04 13.32 -0.46
N GLN A 70 5.81 13.75 -0.62
CA GLN A 70 5.00 14.43 0.39
C GLN A 70 3.64 13.73 0.52
N ILE A 71 2.96 13.96 1.63
CA ILE A 71 1.64 13.39 1.86
C ILE A 71 0.56 14.33 1.38
N TYR A 72 -0.38 13.76 0.64
CA TYR A 72 -1.55 14.44 0.09
C TYR A 72 -2.82 13.73 0.54
N SER A 73 -3.93 14.47 0.55
CA SER A 73 -5.27 13.92 0.70
C SER A 73 -6.15 14.33 -0.47
N MET A 74 -7.14 13.51 -0.79
CA MET A 74 -8.16 13.77 -1.81
C MET A 74 -9.48 13.12 -1.44
N ASN A 75 -10.57 13.53 -2.09
CA ASN A 75 -11.83 12.81 -2.05
C ASN A 75 -11.71 11.48 -2.83
N ILE A 76 -12.58 10.51 -2.55
CA ILE A 76 -12.55 9.20 -3.26
C ILE A 76 -12.89 9.28 -4.74
N ASP A 77 -13.39 10.40 -5.23
CA ASP A 77 -13.60 10.68 -6.65
C ASP A 77 -12.40 11.32 -7.35
N GLY A 78 -11.28 11.54 -6.61
CA GLY A 78 -10.07 12.19 -7.08
C GLY A 78 -10.08 13.72 -6.97
N SER A 79 -11.16 14.33 -6.52
CA SER A 79 -11.27 15.77 -6.34
C SER A 79 -10.60 16.27 -5.05
N ASN A 80 -10.42 17.58 -4.92
CA ASN A 80 -9.90 18.25 -3.73
C ASN A 80 -8.52 17.73 -3.27
N VAL A 81 -7.60 17.52 -4.21
CA VAL A 81 -6.22 17.11 -3.90
C VAL A 81 -5.49 18.26 -3.21
N HIS A 82 -4.95 18.01 -2.04
CA HIS A 82 -4.14 18.98 -1.31
C HIS A 82 -3.07 18.30 -0.44
N MET A 83 -1.95 18.99 -0.26
CA MET A 83 -0.86 18.52 0.59
C MET A 83 -1.21 18.67 2.07
N VAL A 84 -0.88 17.63 2.86
CA VAL A 84 -1.13 17.59 4.32
C VAL A 84 0.14 17.41 5.14
N SER A 85 1.29 17.17 4.51
CA SER A 85 2.61 17.30 5.13
C SER A 85 3.14 18.74 5.00
N ASN A 86 4.23 19.06 5.71
CA ASN A 86 4.76 20.43 5.75
C ASN A 86 5.62 20.82 4.52
N GLY A 87 5.88 19.89 3.62
CA GLY A 87 6.72 20.12 2.44
C GLY A 87 8.23 20.05 2.67
N GLU A 88 8.67 19.72 3.89
CA GLU A 88 10.07 19.55 4.27
C GLU A 88 10.42 18.07 4.43
N GLY A 89 11.67 17.70 4.14
CA GLY A 89 12.16 16.34 4.21
C GLY A 89 11.44 15.40 3.23
N ARG A 90 11.59 14.10 3.42
CA ARG A 90 10.82 13.05 2.75
C ARG A 90 9.74 12.53 3.67
N THR A 91 8.57 12.28 3.15
CA THR A 91 7.46 11.67 3.90
C THR A 91 7.06 10.33 3.29
N THR A 92 6.47 9.45 4.09
CA THR A 92 5.95 8.15 3.64
C THR A 92 4.85 7.63 4.59
N CYS A 93 4.14 6.59 4.17
CA CYS A 93 3.28 5.74 5.01
C CYS A 93 2.34 6.55 5.90
N SER A 94 1.36 7.18 5.30
CA SER A 94 0.39 7.99 6.01
C SER A 94 -0.89 7.23 6.36
N TYR A 95 -1.61 7.66 7.39
CA TYR A 95 -2.88 7.06 7.78
C TYR A 95 -3.80 8.06 8.47
N PHE A 96 -5.12 7.89 8.34
CA PHE A 96 -6.09 8.71 9.06
C PHE A 96 -6.30 8.22 10.49
N PHE A 97 -6.52 9.15 11.43
CA PHE A 97 -7.12 8.82 12.72
C PHE A 97 -8.61 8.55 12.56
N LYS A 98 -9.15 7.68 13.42
CA LYS A 98 -10.55 7.25 13.34
C LYS A 98 -11.57 8.39 13.45
N ASP A 99 -11.24 9.43 14.21
CA ASP A 99 -12.12 10.60 14.38
C ASP A 99 -12.05 11.61 13.23
N GLY A 100 -11.20 11.36 12.21
CA GLY A 100 -10.98 12.24 11.06
C GLY A 100 -10.34 13.60 11.40
N LYS A 101 -9.97 13.84 12.67
CA LYS A 101 -9.42 15.12 13.11
C LYS A 101 -7.91 15.22 12.98
N LYS A 102 -7.26 14.09 12.77
CA LYS A 102 -5.81 13.98 12.62
C LYS A 102 -5.47 12.93 11.58
N MET A 103 -4.25 13.02 11.10
CA MET A 103 -3.58 11.98 10.33
C MET A 103 -2.18 11.77 10.90
N LEU A 104 -1.59 10.63 10.60
CA LEU A 104 -0.19 10.37 10.87
C LEU A 104 0.57 10.15 9.56
N TYR A 105 1.86 10.37 9.60
CA TYR A 105 2.81 10.04 8.53
C TYR A 105 4.22 9.96 9.11
N ALA A 106 5.09 9.21 8.46
CA ALA A 106 6.52 9.22 8.76
C ALA A 106 7.23 10.33 7.97
N SER A 107 8.21 11.00 8.57
CA SER A 107 8.99 12.04 7.91
C SER A 107 10.39 12.19 8.46
N THR A 108 11.33 12.60 7.58
CA THR A 108 12.72 12.90 7.94
C THR A 108 12.93 14.36 8.34
N PHE A 109 11.92 15.23 8.28
CA PHE A 109 12.10 16.67 8.44
C PHE A 109 12.62 17.08 9.83
N GLY A 110 12.40 16.26 10.86
CA GLY A 110 12.91 16.50 12.21
C GLY A 110 14.42 16.40 12.32
N GLY A 111 15.06 15.59 11.50
CA GLY A 111 16.50 15.50 11.37
C GLY A 111 17.04 16.49 10.36
N LYS A 112 16.52 16.45 9.11
CA LYS A 112 16.89 17.36 8.02
C LYS A 112 15.67 17.79 7.22
N LYS A 113 15.66 19.08 6.85
CA LYS A 113 14.57 19.66 6.03
C LYS A 113 14.70 19.36 4.54
N GLU A 114 15.90 19.08 4.09
CA GLU A 114 16.21 18.73 2.71
C GLU A 114 15.80 17.29 2.42
N CYS A 115 15.53 16.99 1.15
CA CYS A 115 15.35 15.62 0.70
C CYS A 115 16.60 14.79 0.99
N PRO A 116 16.45 13.59 1.60
CA PRO A 116 17.56 12.66 1.71
C PRO A 116 18.11 12.26 0.35
N VAL A 117 19.41 11.98 0.30
CA VAL A 117 20.08 11.51 -0.92
C VAL A 117 19.60 10.10 -1.23
N GLU A 118 19.20 9.86 -2.49
CA GLU A 118 18.85 8.53 -2.97
C GLU A 118 20.05 7.59 -2.92
N PRO A 119 19.86 6.31 -2.55
CA PRO A 119 20.94 5.35 -2.53
C PRO A 119 21.45 5.03 -3.94
N ASP A 120 22.73 4.66 -4.03
CA ASP A 120 23.30 4.10 -5.25
C ASP A 120 22.70 2.71 -5.51
N ARG A 121 21.95 2.58 -6.60
CA ARG A 121 21.34 1.33 -7.07
C ARG A 121 22.12 0.63 -8.17
N SER A 122 23.32 1.07 -8.48
CA SER A 122 24.16 0.46 -9.55
C SER A 122 24.51 -1.01 -9.30
N LYS A 123 24.45 -1.44 -8.03
CA LYS A 123 24.73 -2.84 -7.59
C LYS A 123 23.47 -3.68 -7.32
N GLY A 124 22.30 -3.15 -7.60
CA GLY A 124 21.03 -3.80 -7.37
C GLY A 124 20.00 -2.91 -6.69
N TYR A 125 18.75 -3.39 -6.65
CA TYR A 125 17.65 -2.65 -6.06
C TYR A 125 17.71 -2.70 -4.52
N VAL A 126 17.65 -1.54 -3.90
CA VAL A 126 17.65 -1.37 -2.44
C VAL A 126 16.62 -0.33 -2.01
N TRP A 127 16.06 -0.52 -0.82
CA TRP A 127 15.26 0.49 -0.14
C TRP A 127 16.11 1.19 0.91
N PRO A 128 16.05 2.52 0.96
CA PRO A 128 16.69 3.28 2.03
C PRO A 128 15.82 3.23 3.29
N VAL A 129 16.48 3.00 4.42
CA VAL A 129 15.92 3.10 5.77
C VAL A 129 16.53 4.34 6.40
N TYR A 130 16.00 5.51 6.05
CA TYR A 130 16.59 6.77 6.50
C TYR A 130 16.48 6.90 8.03
N TRP A 131 17.60 7.09 8.67
CA TRP A 131 17.77 7.17 10.13
C TRP A 131 16.94 8.28 10.80
N ASP A 132 16.60 9.32 10.07
CA ASP A 132 15.86 10.49 10.59
C ASP A 132 14.33 10.36 10.50
N TYR A 133 13.81 9.18 10.12
CA TYR A 133 12.36 8.99 10.09
C TYR A 133 11.78 8.88 11.49
N ASP A 134 10.87 9.81 11.80
CA ASP A 134 9.96 9.75 12.95
C ASP A 134 8.51 9.76 12.49
N ILE A 135 7.61 9.27 13.33
CA ILE A 135 6.16 9.31 13.10
C ILE A 135 5.60 10.63 13.65
N TYR A 136 4.93 11.35 12.79
CA TYR A 136 4.27 12.62 13.12
C TYR A 136 2.76 12.53 13.02
N THR A 137 2.05 13.37 13.78
CA THR A 137 0.63 13.64 13.55
C THR A 137 0.46 15.07 13.08
N ALA A 138 -0.56 15.30 12.25
CA ALA A 138 -0.99 16.61 11.81
C ALA A 138 -2.52 16.69 11.75
N THR A 139 -3.08 17.89 11.73
CA THR A 139 -4.49 18.12 11.37
C THR A 139 -4.68 18.03 9.85
N PRO A 140 -5.90 17.78 9.33
CA PRO A 140 -6.15 17.63 7.89
C PRO A 140 -5.71 18.81 7.02
N ASP A 141 -5.57 19.99 7.61
CA ASP A 141 -5.04 21.20 6.95
C ASP A 141 -3.50 21.32 7.01
N GLY A 142 -2.80 20.24 7.40
CA GLY A 142 -1.33 20.18 7.48
C GLY A 142 -0.71 20.97 8.63
N LYS A 143 -1.51 21.38 9.63
CA LYS A 143 -1.04 22.14 10.79
C LYS A 143 -0.95 21.27 12.05
N ASN A 144 -0.56 21.90 13.17
CA ASN A 144 -0.47 21.26 14.49
C ASN A 144 0.37 19.98 14.49
N ILE A 145 1.49 20.01 13.76
CA ILE A 145 2.40 18.87 13.61
C ILE A 145 3.02 18.55 14.98
N LYS A 146 2.97 17.27 15.33
CA LYS A 146 3.53 16.76 16.58
C LYS A 146 4.27 15.46 16.31
N ASN A 147 5.54 15.37 16.73
CA ASN A 147 6.30 14.13 16.72
C ASN A 147 5.76 13.17 17.80
N LEU A 148 5.59 11.88 17.46
CA LEU A 148 5.11 10.84 18.38
C LEU A 148 6.24 9.93 18.89
N THR A 149 7.31 9.72 18.11
CA THR A 149 8.31 8.68 18.42
C THR A 149 9.57 9.22 19.08
N HIS A 150 10.13 10.34 18.62
CA HIS A 150 11.33 10.96 19.19
C HIS A 150 12.47 9.97 19.44
N SER A 151 12.69 9.02 18.56
CA SER A 151 13.66 7.94 18.74
C SER A 151 14.77 8.05 17.73
N PRO A 152 16.04 7.82 18.08
CA PRO A 152 17.06 7.62 17.07
C PRO A 152 16.75 6.38 16.23
N GLY A 153 16.99 6.45 14.93
CA GLY A 153 16.74 5.36 14.00
C GLY A 153 15.44 5.53 13.23
N TYR A 154 15.13 4.54 12.41
CA TYR A 154 13.95 4.49 11.56
C TYR A 154 12.69 4.18 12.35
N ASP A 155 11.74 5.10 12.38
CA ASP A 155 10.36 4.87 12.84
C ASP A 155 9.39 5.25 11.73
N ALA A 156 8.76 4.27 11.08
CA ALA A 156 7.87 4.49 9.94
C ALA A 156 6.80 3.39 9.77
N GLU A 157 6.10 3.38 8.63
CA GLU A 157 5.11 2.37 8.24
C GLU A 157 3.98 2.21 9.26
N ALA A 158 3.58 3.32 9.87
CA ALA A 158 2.60 3.32 10.94
C ALA A 158 1.17 3.22 10.42
N THR A 159 0.36 2.33 11.01
CA THR A 159 -1.07 2.21 10.74
C THR A 159 -1.87 2.17 12.03
N ILE A 160 -3.14 2.56 11.96
CA ILE A 160 -4.03 2.66 13.14
C ILE A 160 -5.03 1.50 13.14
N SER A 161 -5.23 0.90 14.29
CA SER A 161 -6.20 -0.16 14.51
C SER A 161 -7.64 0.30 14.19
N PRO A 162 -8.54 -0.56 13.66
CA PRO A 162 -9.93 -0.22 13.33
C PRO A 162 -10.73 0.38 14.50
N ASN A 163 -10.38 0.04 15.75
CA ASN A 163 -11.00 0.64 16.93
C ASN A 163 -10.45 2.04 17.27
N GLY A 164 -9.36 2.48 16.59
CA GLY A 164 -8.74 3.81 16.78
C GLY A 164 -7.91 3.95 18.05
N LYS A 165 -7.49 2.84 18.68
CA LYS A 165 -6.80 2.89 20.01
C LYS A 165 -5.29 2.67 19.92
N HIS A 166 -4.82 1.91 18.93
CA HIS A 166 -3.42 1.51 18.82
C HIS A 166 -2.85 1.85 17.45
N ILE A 167 -1.56 2.12 17.42
CA ILE A 167 -0.72 2.23 16.24
C ILE A 167 0.18 1.01 16.22
N VAL A 168 0.38 0.38 15.06
CA VAL A 168 1.48 -0.56 14.79
C VAL A 168 2.43 0.13 13.82
N PHE A 169 3.74 -0.06 14.00
CA PHE A 169 4.76 0.60 13.19
C PHE A 169 6.06 -0.20 13.16
N THR A 170 6.91 0.09 12.19
CA THR A 170 8.25 -0.49 12.06
C THR A 170 9.26 0.44 12.74
N SER A 171 10.19 -0.12 13.51
CA SER A 171 11.23 0.65 14.20
C SER A 171 12.56 -0.09 14.25
N GLU A 172 13.66 0.66 14.12
CA GLU A 172 15.05 0.16 14.24
C GLU A 172 15.63 0.38 15.65
N ARG A 173 14.85 0.87 16.62
CA ARG A 173 15.32 1.28 17.96
C ARG A 173 16.12 0.23 18.75
N ASP A 174 15.93 -1.06 18.47
CA ASP A 174 16.63 -2.17 19.12
C ASP A 174 17.69 -2.82 18.19
N GLY A 175 18.09 -2.12 17.10
CA GLY A 175 19.19 -2.52 16.22
C GLY A 175 18.79 -3.47 15.10
N ASP A 176 17.49 -3.72 14.90
CA ASP A 176 16.91 -4.43 13.75
C ASP A 176 15.54 -3.83 13.40
N LEU A 177 15.02 -4.12 12.21
CA LEU A 177 13.73 -3.61 11.76
C LEU A 177 12.60 -4.50 12.27
N GLU A 178 11.96 -4.05 13.33
CA GLU A 178 10.97 -4.81 14.08
C GLU A 178 9.64 -4.09 14.17
N LEU A 179 8.57 -4.85 14.39
CA LEU A 179 7.25 -4.27 14.65
C LEU A 179 7.08 -3.88 16.11
N TYR A 180 6.52 -2.71 16.31
CA TYR A 180 6.14 -2.17 17.61
C TYR A 180 4.67 -1.75 17.58
N SER A 181 4.05 -1.75 18.75
CA SER A 181 2.75 -1.11 18.97
C SER A 181 2.86 0.01 19.99
N MET A 182 1.99 0.98 19.89
CA MET A 182 1.82 2.07 20.86
C MET A 182 0.37 2.56 20.91
N ASP A 183 0.02 3.29 21.95
CA ASP A 183 -1.24 4.02 21.97
C ASP A 183 -1.22 5.15 20.93
N THR A 184 -2.39 5.64 20.49
CA THR A 184 -2.49 6.71 19.50
C THR A 184 -1.97 8.09 19.97
N ASN A 185 -1.54 8.21 21.22
CA ASN A 185 -0.87 9.37 21.77
C ASN A 185 0.67 9.23 21.87
N GLY A 186 1.25 8.14 21.35
CA GLY A 186 2.67 7.84 21.36
C GLY A 186 3.19 7.19 22.65
N LYS A 187 2.30 6.77 23.56
CA LYS A 187 2.68 6.11 24.83
C LYS A 187 2.56 4.58 24.75
N ASN A 188 3.07 3.91 25.78
CA ASN A 188 2.98 2.45 25.97
C ASN A 188 3.54 1.67 24.78
N ILE A 189 4.74 2.07 24.33
CA ILE A 189 5.44 1.41 23.23
C ILE A 189 5.82 -0.02 23.64
N LYS A 190 5.48 -0.99 22.81
CA LYS A 190 5.76 -2.41 23.03
C LYS A 190 6.32 -3.03 21.75
N ARG A 191 7.46 -3.73 21.82
CA ARG A 191 8.01 -4.54 20.73
C ARG A 191 7.17 -5.82 20.54
N LEU A 192 6.87 -6.17 19.30
CA LEU A 192 6.02 -7.31 18.91
C LEU A 192 6.82 -8.43 18.25
N THR A 193 7.86 -8.09 17.48
CA THR A 193 8.71 -9.06 16.76
C THR A 193 10.15 -9.01 17.25
N HIS A 194 10.92 -10.10 17.04
CA HIS A 194 12.25 -10.26 17.61
C HIS A 194 13.18 -11.11 16.70
N GLU A 195 12.70 -11.52 15.54
CA GLU A 195 13.43 -12.35 14.60
C GLU A 195 14.43 -11.49 13.80
N PRO A 196 15.68 -11.97 13.56
CA PRO A 196 16.62 -11.23 12.73
C PRO A 196 16.05 -10.97 11.35
N GLY A 197 16.18 -9.70 10.85
CA GLY A 197 15.79 -9.36 9.50
C GLY A 197 14.95 -8.10 9.39
N TYR A 198 13.81 -8.19 8.71
CA TYR A 198 12.92 -7.05 8.51
C TYR A 198 11.46 -7.46 8.67
N ASP A 199 10.80 -6.90 9.64
CA ASP A 199 9.35 -6.97 9.83
C ASP A 199 8.75 -5.58 9.63
N GLY A 200 7.78 -5.44 8.72
CA GLY A 200 7.21 -4.13 8.42
C GLY A 200 5.90 -4.13 7.64
N GLY A 201 5.38 -2.94 7.34
CA GLY A 201 4.15 -2.73 6.58
C GLY A 201 2.93 -3.41 7.19
N ALA A 202 2.73 -3.23 8.48
CA ALA A 202 1.77 -3.98 9.28
C ALA A 202 0.38 -3.32 9.33
N TYR A 203 -0.67 -4.15 9.30
CA TYR A 203 -2.07 -3.73 9.45
C TYR A 203 -2.83 -4.60 10.43
N PHE A 204 -3.70 -3.99 11.23
CA PHE A 204 -4.62 -4.74 12.09
C PHE A 204 -5.75 -5.39 11.30
N SER A 205 -6.19 -6.56 11.76
CA SER A 205 -7.42 -7.19 11.25
C SER A 205 -8.67 -6.37 11.59
N PRO A 206 -9.78 -6.51 10.82
CA PRO A 206 -11.02 -5.75 11.07
C PRO A 206 -11.56 -5.86 12.49
N ASN A 207 -11.34 -7.01 13.15
CA ASN A 207 -11.76 -7.25 14.54
C ASN A 207 -10.71 -6.85 15.58
N ASN A 208 -9.58 -6.25 15.19
CA ASN A 208 -8.46 -5.81 16.04
C ASN A 208 -7.71 -6.95 16.77
N LYS A 209 -7.90 -8.21 16.42
CA LYS A 209 -7.30 -9.35 17.14
C LYS A 209 -5.98 -9.83 16.55
N MET A 210 -5.73 -9.50 15.29
CA MET A 210 -4.55 -9.95 14.56
C MET A 210 -3.85 -8.77 13.88
N ILE A 211 -2.61 -8.99 13.50
CA ILE A 211 -1.79 -8.11 12.67
C ILE A 211 -1.29 -8.96 11.50
N VAL A 212 -1.41 -8.43 10.28
CA VAL A 212 -0.73 -8.93 9.07
C VAL A 212 0.46 -8.03 8.77
N TYR A 213 1.57 -8.60 8.31
CA TYR A 213 2.78 -7.86 7.99
C TYR A 213 3.62 -8.60 6.95
N ARG A 214 4.59 -7.92 6.34
CA ARG A 214 5.62 -8.58 5.54
C ARG A 214 6.84 -8.82 6.41
N GLY A 215 7.49 -9.98 6.23
CA GLY A 215 8.71 -10.33 6.94
C GLY A 215 9.74 -10.99 6.03
N SER A 216 11.01 -10.70 6.30
CA SER A 216 12.16 -11.36 5.69
C SER A 216 13.11 -11.79 6.80
N HIS A 217 13.18 -13.09 7.07
CA HIS A 217 13.93 -13.65 8.21
C HIS A 217 15.10 -14.52 7.70
N PRO A 218 16.29 -13.95 7.56
CA PRO A 218 17.48 -14.71 7.23
C PRO A 218 17.79 -15.72 8.34
N THR A 219 18.16 -16.94 7.96
CA THR A 219 18.39 -18.05 8.91
C THR A 219 19.84 -18.46 9.05
N SER A 220 20.64 -18.28 7.99
CA SER A 220 22.06 -18.59 8.06
C SER A 220 22.86 -17.45 8.70
N PRO A 221 23.96 -17.73 9.41
CA PRO A 221 24.84 -16.69 9.95
C PRO A 221 25.36 -15.71 8.90
N GLU A 222 25.57 -16.18 7.68
CA GLU A 222 26.05 -15.36 6.56
C GLU A 222 24.98 -14.37 6.08
N GLU A 223 23.74 -14.84 5.90
CA GLU A 223 22.59 -13.99 5.51
C GLU A 223 22.28 -12.96 6.59
N ILE A 224 22.29 -13.36 7.87
CA ILE A 224 22.09 -12.44 9.00
C ILE A 224 23.16 -11.35 9.00
N LYS A 225 24.44 -11.74 8.80
CA LYS A 225 25.52 -10.77 8.71
C LYS A 225 25.32 -9.82 7.55
N LYS A 226 24.95 -10.32 6.37
CA LYS A 226 24.69 -9.49 5.17
C LYS A 226 23.55 -8.51 5.42
N ALA A 227 22.45 -8.94 6.04
CA ALA A 227 21.32 -8.06 6.39
C ALA A 227 21.77 -6.95 7.35
N LYS A 228 22.53 -7.28 8.41
CA LYS A 228 23.09 -6.30 9.36
C LYS A 228 24.06 -5.33 8.71
N ASP A 229 24.94 -5.82 7.82
CA ASP A 229 25.89 -4.97 7.08
C ASP A 229 25.18 -3.98 6.13
N LEU A 230 24.01 -4.36 5.59
CA LEU A 230 23.15 -3.47 4.80
C LEU A 230 22.44 -2.46 5.70
N LEU A 231 21.84 -2.90 6.79
CA LEU A 231 21.14 -2.04 7.73
C LEU A 231 22.06 -0.99 8.36
N ALA A 232 23.30 -1.37 8.68
CA ALA A 232 24.33 -0.41 9.14
C ALA A 232 24.66 0.69 8.12
N ARG A 233 24.27 0.53 6.86
CA ARG A 233 24.35 1.54 5.79
C ARG A 233 22.97 2.16 5.48
N HIS A 234 21.99 1.95 6.34
CA HIS A 234 20.59 2.37 6.18
C HIS A 234 19.94 1.86 4.90
N LEU A 235 20.20 0.59 4.55
CA LEU A 235 19.69 -0.07 3.36
C LEU A 235 19.11 -1.43 3.68
N VAL A 236 18.08 -1.83 2.93
CA VAL A 236 17.55 -3.19 2.89
C VAL A 236 17.37 -3.64 1.45
N VAL A 237 17.42 -4.96 1.21
CA VAL A 237 17.17 -5.56 -0.11
C VAL A 237 15.79 -6.22 -0.10
N PRO A 238 14.81 -5.70 -0.82
CA PRO A 238 13.42 -6.18 -0.77
C PRO A 238 13.15 -7.31 -1.78
N ILE A 239 13.93 -8.39 -1.76
CA ILE A 239 13.82 -9.45 -2.78
C ILE A 239 13.09 -10.70 -2.31
N THR A 240 13.03 -10.96 -1.01
CA THR A 240 12.37 -12.14 -0.44
C THR A 240 11.57 -11.73 0.78
N PHE A 241 10.38 -11.20 0.55
CA PHE A 241 9.42 -10.95 1.61
C PHE A 241 8.28 -11.94 1.53
N GLU A 242 7.88 -12.43 2.68
CA GLU A 242 6.70 -13.27 2.84
C GLU A 242 5.65 -12.58 3.70
N VAL A 243 4.39 -12.95 3.52
CA VAL A 243 3.28 -12.47 4.34
C VAL A 243 3.19 -13.29 5.61
N TRP A 244 3.11 -12.60 6.72
CA TRP A 244 3.00 -13.16 8.06
C TRP A 244 1.77 -12.63 8.79
N VAL A 245 1.29 -13.40 9.76
CA VAL A 245 0.25 -12.95 10.69
C VAL A 245 0.64 -13.30 12.13
N MET A 246 0.16 -12.48 13.07
CA MET A 246 0.30 -12.70 14.50
C MET A 246 -0.94 -12.21 15.24
N ASN A 247 -1.09 -12.57 16.50
CA ASN A 247 -2.05 -11.91 17.38
C ASN A 247 -1.65 -10.44 17.59
N ALA A 248 -2.58 -9.56 17.91
CA ALA A 248 -2.32 -8.14 18.12
C ALA A 248 -1.36 -7.84 19.29
N ASP A 249 -1.14 -8.82 20.17
CA ASP A 249 -0.18 -8.73 21.27
C ASP A 249 1.24 -9.20 20.92
N GLY A 250 1.47 -9.65 19.67
CA GLY A 250 2.74 -10.18 19.15
C GLY A 250 2.90 -11.70 19.32
N SER A 251 1.95 -12.39 19.92
CA SER A 251 1.97 -13.85 20.06
C SER A 251 1.49 -14.58 18.80
N ASN A 252 1.72 -15.91 18.73
CA ASN A 252 1.24 -16.79 17.66
C ASN A 252 1.63 -16.34 16.25
N LYS A 253 2.87 -15.90 16.08
CA LYS A 253 3.42 -15.55 14.75
C LYS A 253 3.45 -16.78 13.85
N ARG A 254 3.00 -16.62 12.60
CA ARG A 254 3.08 -17.66 11.58
C ARG A 254 3.18 -17.06 10.18
N GLN A 255 3.95 -17.72 9.37
CA GLN A 255 4.08 -17.42 7.94
C GLN A 255 2.83 -17.88 7.19
N VAL A 256 2.30 -17.03 6.32
CA VAL A 256 1.12 -17.29 5.48
C VAL A 256 1.54 -17.69 4.07
N THR A 257 2.48 -16.96 3.47
CA THR A 257 3.01 -17.26 2.12
C THR A 257 4.36 -17.97 2.21
N LYS A 258 4.66 -18.81 1.22
CA LYS A 258 5.96 -19.46 1.00
C LYS A 258 6.21 -19.47 -0.51
N LEU A 259 6.36 -18.27 -1.06
CA LEU A 259 6.39 -18.07 -2.51
C LEU A 259 7.80 -17.89 -3.06
N ASP A 260 8.78 -17.72 -2.18
CA ASP A 260 10.16 -17.40 -2.55
C ASP A 260 10.19 -16.24 -3.56
N SER A 261 9.51 -15.17 -3.18
CA SER A 261 9.27 -13.99 -3.99
C SER A 261 9.14 -12.74 -3.13
N ALA A 262 9.15 -11.57 -3.72
CA ALA A 262 8.85 -10.35 -3.01
C ALA A 262 7.33 -10.20 -2.87
N SER A 263 6.80 -10.43 -1.66
CA SER A 263 5.39 -10.26 -1.31
C SER A 263 5.26 -9.20 -0.23
N PHE A 264 4.57 -8.07 -0.50
CA PHE A 264 4.49 -6.94 0.42
C PHE A 264 3.15 -6.20 0.36
N ALA A 265 2.99 -5.16 1.18
CA ALA A 265 1.75 -4.39 1.35
C ALA A 265 0.52 -5.29 1.62
N PRO A 266 0.60 -6.25 2.56
CA PRO A 266 -0.53 -7.11 2.87
C PRO A 266 -1.61 -6.33 3.61
N PHE A 267 -2.87 -6.59 3.28
CA PHE A 267 -4.03 -6.01 3.94
C PHE A 267 -5.10 -7.07 4.17
N PHE A 268 -5.73 -7.08 5.35
CA PHE A 268 -6.85 -7.99 5.58
C PHE A 268 -8.05 -7.62 4.70
N MET A 269 -8.64 -8.60 4.06
CA MET A 269 -9.94 -8.41 3.43
C MET A 269 -11.03 -8.16 4.49
N PRO A 270 -12.16 -7.55 4.11
CA PRO A 270 -13.24 -7.20 5.06
C PRO A 270 -13.80 -8.38 5.85
N ASP A 271 -13.70 -9.60 5.30
CA ASP A 271 -14.12 -10.84 5.96
C ASP A 271 -13.20 -11.26 7.14
N GLY A 272 -12.00 -10.66 7.22
CA GLY A 272 -10.99 -10.99 8.21
C GLY A 272 -10.43 -12.42 8.11
N LYS A 273 -10.69 -13.13 7.01
CA LYS A 273 -10.26 -14.50 6.76
C LYS A 273 -9.28 -14.61 5.59
N ARG A 274 -9.23 -13.62 4.74
CA ARG A 274 -8.34 -13.53 3.57
C ARG A 274 -7.46 -12.29 3.69
N ILE A 275 -6.35 -12.32 2.98
CA ILE A 275 -5.36 -11.25 2.86
C ILE A 275 -5.21 -10.94 1.38
N ILE A 276 -5.29 -9.66 1.01
CA ILE A 276 -4.83 -9.14 -0.27
C ILE A 276 -3.43 -8.57 -0.11
N PHE A 277 -2.55 -8.78 -1.08
CA PHE A 277 -1.17 -8.30 -1.05
C PHE A 277 -0.64 -8.14 -2.48
N CYS A 278 0.49 -7.49 -2.67
CA CYS A 278 1.18 -7.49 -3.95
C CYS A 278 2.37 -8.45 -3.94
N THR A 279 2.62 -9.10 -5.08
CA THR A 279 3.70 -10.08 -5.22
C THR A 279 4.20 -10.16 -6.66
N ASN A 280 5.50 -10.42 -6.82
CA ASN A 280 6.09 -10.74 -8.12
C ASN A 280 6.11 -12.26 -8.42
N TYR A 281 5.42 -13.06 -7.63
CA TYR A 281 5.37 -14.52 -7.80
C TYR A 281 4.93 -14.98 -9.18
N PHE A 282 4.00 -14.25 -9.78
CA PHE A 282 3.42 -14.59 -11.10
C PHE A 282 4.29 -14.13 -12.28
N ASP A 283 5.34 -13.34 -12.04
CA ASP A 283 6.29 -12.95 -13.09
C ASP A 283 7.28 -14.10 -13.36
N PRO A 284 7.28 -14.71 -14.56
CA PRO A 284 8.23 -15.77 -14.91
C PRO A 284 9.68 -15.28 -14.93
N GLU A 285 9.90 -13.97 -15.06
CA GLU A 285 11.23 -13.35 -15.09
C GLU A 285 11.63 -12.72 -13.74
N ARG A 286 10.89 -12.96 -12.64
CA ARG A 286 11.14 -12.35 -11.32
C ARG A 286 12.58 -12.50 -10.80
N ASN A 287 13.28 -13.54 -11.22
CA ASN A 287 14.68 -13.80 -10.86
C ASN A 287 15.68 -13.22 -11.86
N ASN A 288 15.23 -12.53 -12.90
CA ASN A 288 16.07 -11.85 -13.85
C ASN A 288 16.52 -10.47 -13.32
N HIS A 289 17.66 -10.43 -12.64
CA HIS A 289 18.21 -9.21 -12.03
C HIS A 289 18.48 -8.05 -13.01
N ARG A 290 18.32 -8.25 -14.31
CA ARG A 290 18.48 -7.20 -15.35
C ARG A 290 17.17 -6.50 -15.68
N LYS A 291 16.02 -7.00 -15.18
CA LYS A 291 14.69 -6.42 -15.36
C LYS A 291 14.08 -6.06 -14.02
N GLN A 292 13.24 -5.05 -14.03
CA GLN A 292 12.32 -4.80 -12.92
C GLN A 292 11.22 -5.85 -12.99
N PRO A 293 11.00 -6.66 -11.94
CA PRO A 293 9.93 -7.65 -11.96
C PRO A 293 8.56 -6.97 -11.97
N ASN A 294 7.59 -7.61 -12.63
CA ASN A 294 6.20 -7.23 -12.51
C ASN A 294 5.63 -7.64 -11.14
N PHE A 295 4.74 -6.83 -10.61
CA PHE A 295 4.00 -7.13 -9.38
C PHE A 295 2.51 -7.09 -9.67
N ASP A 296 1.81 -8.08 -9.14
CA ASP A 296 0.36 -8.21 -9.22
C ASP A 296 -0.26 -8.23 -7.83
N LEU A 297 -1.52 -7.87 -7.75
CA LEU A 297 -2.31 -8.13 -6.56
C LEU A 297 -2.72 -9.61 -6.51
N ALA A 298 -2.64 -10.18 -5.32
CA ALA A 298 -3.05 -11.54 -5.03
C ALA A 298 -3.87 -11.61 -3.75
N VAL A 299 -4.73 -12.62 -3.64
CA VAL A 299 -5.49 -12.95 -2.43
C VAL A 299 -5.08 -14.34 -1.94
N ILE A 300 -5.03 -14.52 -0.63
CA ILE A 300 -4.75 -15.80 0.02
C ILE A 300 -5.55 -15.92 1.31
N ASN A 301 -5.96 -17.14 1.68
CA ASN A 301 -6.53 -17.39 2.99
C ASN A 301 -5.49 -17.21 4.10
N ILE A 302 -5.92 -16.77 5.28
CA ILE A 302 -5.00 -16.59 6.41
C ILE A 302 -4.29 -17.88 6.84
N ASP A 303 -4.75 -19.06 6.45
CA ASP A 303 -4.10 -20.35 6.69
C ASP A 303 -3.06 -20.73 5.63
N GLY A 304 -2.87 -19.89 4.61
CA GLY A 304 -1.91 -20.08 3.52
C GLY A 304 -2.45 -20.88 2.33
N THR A 305 -3.74 -21.22 2.31
CA THR A 305 -4.40 -21.90 1.18
C THR A 305 -5.08 -20.92 0.24
N GLY A 306 -5.45 -21.36 -0.96
CA GLY A 306 -6.31 -20.60 -1.88
C GLY A 306 -5.65 -19.35 -2.46
N LEU A 307 -4.34 -19.41 -2.76
CA LEU A 307 -3.66 -18.32 -3.49
C LEU A 307 -4.33 -18.08 -4.83
N GLU A 308 -4.72 -16.84 -5.08
CA GLU A 308 -5.38 -16.39 -6.31
C GLU A 308 -4.77 -15.08 -6.80
N ARG A 309 -4.42 -15.00 -8.10
CA ARG A 309 -4.01 -13.77 -8.78
C ARG A 309 -5.24 -12.91 -9.06
N VAL A 310 -5.19 -11.62 -8.71
CA VAL A 310 -6.28 -10.65 -8.84
C VAL A 310 -6.09 -9.73 -10.04
N THR A 311 -4.86 -9.22 -10.23
CA THR A 311 -4.52 -8.35 -11.37
C THR A 311 -3.65 -9.06 -12.37
N TYR A 312 -3.75 -8.63 -13.64
CA TYR A 312 -3.07 -9.27 -14.78
C TYR A 312 -2.41 -8.25 -15.70
N ASN A 313 -2.23 -7.03 -15.21
CA ASN A 313 -1.54 -5.98 -15.93
C ASN A 313 -0.06 -6.35 -16.14
N GLU A 314 0.54 -5.94 -17.25
CA GLU A 314 1.96 -6.20 -17.57
C GLU A 314 2.94 -5.28 -16.82
N SER A 315 2.43 -4.38 -15.99
CA SER A 315 3.20 -3.47 -15.18
C SER A 315 2.75 -3.52 -13.71
N PHE A 316 3.47 -2.82 -12.82
CA PHE A 316 3.28 -2.84 -11.39
C PHE A 316 1.84 -2.54 -10.95
N ASP A 317 1.29 -3.41 -10.11
CA ASP A 317 0.11 -3.21 -9.28
C ASP A 317 0.46 -3.49 -7.81
N GLY A 318 0.17 -2.56 -6.90
CA GLY A 318 0.55 -2.73 -5.49
C GLY A 318 -0.22 -1.86 -4.52
N PHE A 319 0.08 -1.99 -3.23
CA PHE A 319 -0.51 -1.23 -2.12
C PHE A 319 -2.04 -1.26 -2.07
N PRO A 320 -2.64 -2.45 -2.04
CA PRO A 320 -4.09 -2.60 -2.02
C PRO A 320 -4.67 -2.26 -0.64
N MET A 321 -5.80 -1.54 -0.60
CA MET A 321 -6.59 -1.35 0.61
C MET A 321 -8.08 -1.36 0.29
N PHE A 322 -8.87 -2.11 1.06
CA PHE A 322 -10.32 -2.07 0.98
C PHE A 322 -10.91 -0.84 1.67
N SER A 323 -12.02 -0.33 1.11
CA SER A 323 -12.84 0.64 1.80
C SER A 323 -13.43 0.05 3.10
N PRO A 324 -13.81 0.89 4.09
CA PRO A 324 -14.36 0.41 5.36
C PRO A 324 -15.62 -0.45 5.22
N ASP A 325 -16.40 -0.24 4.16
CA ASP A 325 -17.60 -1.04 3.84
C ASP A 325 -17.32 -2.29 3.00
N GLY A 326 -16.04 -2.49 2.60
CA GLY A 326 -15.57 -3.62 1.81
C GLY A 326 -15.99 -3.63 0.34
N LYS A 327 -16.62 -2.57 -0.16
CA LYS A 327 -17.16 -2.54 -1.53
C LYS A 327 -16.20 -2.01 -2.57
N LYS A 328 -15.16 -1.30 -2.14
CA LYS A 328 -14.17 -0.71 -3.04
C LYS A 328 -12.77 -1.15 -2.65
N LEU A 329 -11.92 -1.22 -3.66
CA LEU A 329 -10.48 -1.41 -3.51
C LEU A 329 -9.77 -0.18 -4.09
N VAL A 330 -8.81 0.37 -3.37
CA VAL A 330 -7.82 1.32 -3.88
C VAL A 330 -6.49 0.60 -4.03
N PHE A 331 -5.74 0.93 -5.08
CA PHE A 331 -4.40 0.38 -5.32
C PHE A 331 -3.57 1.34 -6.16
N ALA A 332 -2.26 1.17 -6.14
CA ALA A 332 -1.34 1.87 -7.02
C ALA A 332 -1.03 1.01 -8.24
N SER A 333 -0.92 1.63 -9.41
CA SER A 333 -0.63 0.92 -10.65
C SER A 333 0.13 1.80 -11.64
N ASN A 334 0.94 1.14 -12.49
CA ASN A 334 1.55 1.80 -13.64
C ASN A 334 0.72 1.61 -14.92
N ARG A 335 -0.47 0.99 -14.84
CA ARG A 335 -1.39 0.91 -15.98
C ARG A 335 -1.77 2.30 -16.46
N ASN A 336 -1.91 2.49 -17.77
CA ASN A 336 -2.26 3.78 -18.37
C ASN A 336 -1.30 4.92 -17.97
N ASP A 337 -0.01 4.62 -17.78
CA ASP A 337 1.00 5.62 -17.52
C ASP A 337 1.20 6.52 -18.76
N ALA A 338 1.25 7.82 -18.53
CA ALA A 338 1.54 8.79 -19.60
C ALA A 338 3.04 8.83 -19.93
N LYS A 339 3.86 8.43 -18.97
CA LYS A 339 5.31 8.36 -19.05
C LYS A 339 5.79 7.13 -18.31
N ALA A 340 6.70 6.39 -18.91
CA ALA A 340 7.31 5.21 -18.29
C ALA A 340 7.85 5.54 -16.89
N GLY A 341 7.39 4.78 -15.89
CA GLY A 341 7.72 4.97 -14.49
C GLY A 341 6.72 5.82 -13.68
N ASP A 342 5.70 6.39 -14.31
CA ASP A 342 4.59 6.98 -13.57
C ASP A 342 3.82 5.88 -12.82
N THR A 343 3.52 6.14 -11.56
CA THR A 343 2.66 5.28 -10.74
C THR A 343 1.47 6.10 -10.29
N ASN A 344 0.26 5.58 -10.49
CA ASN A 344 -0.96 6.31 -10.21
C ASN A 344 -1.88 5.54 -9.25
N VAL A 345 -2.74 6.27 -8.56
CA VAL A 345 -3.77 5.72 -7.67
C VAL A 345 -5.01 5.38 -8.49
N PHE A 346 -5.51 4.18 -8.31
CA PHE A 346 -6.74 3.68 -8.92
C PHE A 346 -7.73 3.25 -7.84
N ILE A 347 -9.02 3.39 -8.15
CA ILE A 347 -10.12 2.88 -7.33
C ILE A 347 -11.03 2.01 -8.19
N THR A 348 -11.57 0.95 -7.61
CA THR A 348 -12.45 0.00 -8.29
C THR A 348 -13.55 -0.48 -7.36
N ASP A 349 -14.68 -0.88 -7.91
CA ASP A 349 -15.66 -1.69 -7.19
C ASP A 349 -15.14 -3.12 -7.08
N TRP A 350 -15.24 -3.72 -5.89
CA TRP A 350 -14.84 -5.11 -5.65
C TRP A 350 -16.03 -6.06 -5.82
N VAL A 351 -15.82 -7.16 -6.56
CA VAL A 351 -16.79 -8.26 -6.74
C VAL A 351 -16.15 -9.56 -6.28
N GLU A 352 -16.90 -10.39 -5.56
CA GLU A 352 -16.45 -11.72 -5.08
C GLU A 352 -16.40 -12.75 -6.22
#